data_e92455ef964e53eb0a0a3afc8cb6bcbe
#
_entry.id   e92455ef964e53eb0a0a3afc8cb6bcbe
#
_cell.length_a   1.000
_cell.length_b   1.000
_cell.length_c   1.000
_cell.angle_alpha   90.00
_cell.angle_beta   90.00
_cell.angle_gamma   90.00
#
_symmetry.space_group_name_H-M   'P 1'
#
loop_
_entity.id
_entity.type
_entity.pdbx_description
1 polymer ?
#
loop_
_entity_poly.entity_id
_entity_poly.type
_entity_poly.pdbx_seq_one_letter_code
_entity_poly.pdbx_strand_id
1 'polypeptide(L)'
;MKRRVAIIGTGIAGMAAAYYLRRECDVTLVEKNNYAGGHTNTVSISLGGDSIPVDTGFMVYNDTTYPNLVRLFKELGVRSYNTSMSFGVCNADRNLEYACSGFSTFFAQKKNLLNPVHWKLYRDILKFFRAADALIADEPSPEFSLSDFAEQYSLSHQVMNDFVLPMAGAIWSTPGGEICNFPALPLLRFMKNHQMLGVGIQLQWKTVKGGSNQYKEKLLASLPNKTLLSQNVKAIGQDTACAYFFDETGNKQSYDFIIVATHADQALRLLECPTELQNQLLSVFRYNKNRVKLHSDSSVMPQSKQAWASWNVLKRTSPLGKILSSTHYWMNSLQNLNTKENLFVSVDYPGSINPEKTYWQTRYEHPRFDAAAISAQPRLPELNASGRIRFCGSYFRNGFHEDALWSALNVVDDLSNRKKLPHELVPV
;
A
#
# COMPACT_ATOMS: atom_id res chain seq x y z
N MET A 1 -23.07 22.23 22.06
CA MET A 1 -23.05 20.78 21.71
C MET A 1 -21.81 20.49 20.87
N LYS A 2 -21.25 19.28 20.95
CA LYS A 2 -20.19 18.86 20.03
C LYS A 2 -20.76 18.65 18.64
N ARG A 3 -19.99 18.97 17.60
CA ARG A 3 -20.35 18.63 16.21
C ARG A 3 -20.44 17.12 16.03
N ARG A 4 -21.45 16.65 15.33
CA ARG A 4 -21.65 15.23 15.01
C ARG A 4 -20.97 14.94 13.67
N VAL A 5 -20.05 13.98 13.67
CA VAL A 5 -19.26 13.61 12.49
C VAL A 5 -19.39 12.10 12.25
N ALA A 6 -19.91 11.72 11.08
CA ALA A 6 -19.81 10.34 10.62
C ALA A 6 -18.55 10.14 9.78
N ILE A 7 -17.89 9.00 9.94
CA ILE A 7 -16.71 8.61 9.17
C ILE A 7 -17.01 7.26 8.52
N ILE A 8 -17.03 7.22 7.20
CA ILE A 8 -17.38 6.04 6.42
C ILE A 8 -16.09 5.34 5.96
N GLY A 9 -15.84 4.16 6.50
CA GLY A 9 -14.63 3.36 6.29
C GLY A 9 -13.70 3.37 7.50
N THR A 10 -13.21 2.19 7.87
CA THR A 10 -12.37 1.95 9.06
C THR A 10 -10.91 1.61 8.71
N GLY A 11 -10.45 1.96 7.50
CA GLY A 11 -9.02 1.95 7.20
C GLY A 11 -8.26 2.93 8.08
N ILE A 12 -6.93 2.97 7.97
CA ILE A 12 -6.09 3.87 8.79
C ILE A 12 -6.53 5.33 8.70
N ALA A 13 -6.98 5.80 7.52
CA ALA A 13 -7.50 7.16 7.35
C ALA A 13 -8.71 7.43 8.24
N GLY A 14 -9.73 6.57 8.18
CA GLY A 14 -10.95 6.74 8.97
C GLY A 14 -10.72 6.59 10.47
N MET A 15 -9.96 5.58 10.89
CA MET A 15 -9.62 5.38 12.30
C MET A 15 -8.81 6.54 12.88
N ALA A 16 -7.84 7.07 12.12
CA ALA A 16 -7.03 8.20 12.55
C ALA A 16 -7.86 9.50 12.62
N ALA A 17 -8.71 9.76 11.61
CA ALA A 17 -9.63 10.90 11.66
C ALA A 17 -10.53 10.82 12.91
N ALA A 18 -11.11 9.65 13.19
CA ALA A 18 -11.90 9.43 14.40
C ALA A 18 -11.09 9.70 15.69
N TYR A 19 -9.88 9.16 15.76
CA TYR A 19 -8.97 9.33 16.91
C TYR A 19 -8.69 10.80 17.19
N TYR A 20 -8.33 11.57 16.17
CA TYR A 20 -7.97 12.97 16.37
C TYR A 20 -9.19 13.88 16.61
N LEU A 21 -10.35 13.57 16.05
CA LEU A 21 -11.59 14.35 16.26
C LEU A 21 -12.34 14.01 17.55
N ARG A 22 -12.10 12.85 18.18
CA ARG A 22 -12.91 12.31 19.30
C ARG A 22 -13.09 13.23 20.50
N ARG A 23 -12.17 14.15 20.73
CA ARG A 23 -12.26 15.08 21.87
C ARG A 23 -13.15 16.28 21.60
N GLU A 24 -13.25 16.69 20.34
CA GLU A 24 -13.98 17.90 19.91
C GLU A 24 -15.33 17.60 19.25
N CYS A 25 -15.44 16.42 18.66
CA CYS A 25 -16.64 15.98 17.94
C CYS A 25 -17.28 14.74 18.59
N ASP A 26 -18.58 14.56 18.34
CA ASP A 26 -19.27 13.28 18.55
C ASP A 26 -19.12 12.45 17.27
N VAL A 27 -18.17 11.50 17.30
CA VAL A 27 -17.76 10.73 16.12
C VAL A 27 -18.48 9.40 16.07
N THR A 28 -19.06 9.08 14.91
CA THR A 28 -19.57 7.76 14.55
C THR A 28 -18.72 7.17 13.42
N LEU A 29 -18.07 6.05 13.66
CA LEU A 29 -17.27 5.34 12.66
C LEU A 29 -18.09 4.19 12.07
N VAL A 30 -18.19 4.12 10.74
CA VAL A 30 -19.08 3.18 10.02
C VAL A 30 -18.26 2.28 9.10
N GLU A 31 -18.49 0.97 9.18
CA GLU A 31 -17.80 -0.06 8.39
C GLU A 31 -18.80 -1.07 7.80
N LYS A 32 -18.67 -1.35 6.51
CA LYS A 32 -19.52 -2.34 5.82
C LYS A 32 -19.23 -3.78 6.21
N ASN A 33 -17.97 -4.08 6.55
CA ASN A 33 -17.54 -5.41 6.97
C ASN A 33 -17.86 -5.68 8.44
N ASN A 34 -17.83 -6.93 8.83
CA ASN A 34 -17.96 -7.34 10.22
C ASN A 34 -16.68 -7.15 11.06
N TYR A 35 -15.65 -6.57 10.46
CA TYR A 35 -14.38 -6.23 11.11
C TYR A 35 -13.88 -4.86 10.68
N ALA A 36 -13.20 -4.16 11.56
CA ALA A 36 -12.56 -2.88 11.27
C ALA A 36 -11.09 -3.06 10.86
N GLY A 37 -10.54 -2.08 10.13
CA GLY A 37 -9.10 -1.99 9.84
C GLY A 37 -8.72 -1.90 8.36
N GLY A 38 -9.56 -2.40 7.45
CA GLY A 38 -9.21 -2.46 6.04
C GLY A 38 -7.94 -3.28 5.79
N HIS A 39 -6.88 -2.65 5.25
CA HIS A 39 -5.56 -3.28 5.07
C HIS A 39 -4.76 -3.45 6.37
N THR A 40 -5.21 -2.90 7.50
CA THR A 40 -4.68 -3.22 8.84
C THR A 40 -5.27 -4.54 9.29
N ASN A 41 -4.65 -5.64 8.88
CA ASN A 41 -5.19 -6.97 9.13
C ASN A 41 -4.09 -7.95 9.55
N THR A 42 -4.17 -8.44 10.77
CA THR A 42 -3.31 -9.49 11.34
C THR A 42 -4.14 -10.76 11.51
N VAL A 43 -3.69 -11.83 10.91
CA VAL A 43 -4.30 -13.16 11.04
C VAL A 43 -3.51 -13.97 12.07
N SER A 44 -4.15 -14.45 13.10
CA SER A 44 -3.53 -15.36 14.08
C SER A 44 -3.68 -16.80 13.61
N ILE A 45 -2.57 -17.50 13.45
CA ILE A 45 -2.55 -18.93 13.11
C ILE A 45 -2.01 -19.76 14.27
N SER A 46 -2.51 -20.96 14.44
CA SER A 46 -2.06 -21.89 15.49
C SER A 46 -0.99 -22.84 14.91
N LEU A 47 0.21 -22.79 15.44
CA LEU A 47 1.33 -23.65 15.05
C LEU A 47 2.02 -24.20 16.30
N GLY A 48 2.04 -25.54 16.44
CA GLY A 48 2.72 -26.19 17.55
C GLY A 48 2.18 -25.80 18.95
N GLY A 49 0.94 -25.35 19.04
CA GLY A 49 0.31 -24.87 20.29
C GLY A 49 0.47 -23.36 20.51
N ASP A 50 1.30 -22.66 19.74
CA ASP A 50 1.48 -21.22 19.82
C ASP A 50 0.55 -20.48 18.84
N SER A 51 0.10 -19.27 19.21
CA SER A 51 -0.63 -18.35 18.33
C SER A 51 0.35 -17.37 17.70
N ILE A 52 0.51 -17.47 16.38
CA ILE A 52 1.45 -16.64 15.61
C ILE A 52 0.66 -15.56 14.85
N PRO A 53 0.80 -14.27 15.22
CA PRO A 53 0.15 -13.17 14.51
C PRO A 53 0.92 -12.82 13.24
N VAL A 54 0.27 -12.89 12.09
CA VAL A 54 0.86 -12.62 10.78
C VAL A 54 0.08 -11.52 10.08
N ASP A 55 0.76 -10.43 9.71
CA ASP A 55 0.17 -9.34 8.93
C ASP A 55 -0.03 -9.75 7.48
N THR A 56 -1.19 -9.43 6.93
CA THR A 56 -1.56 -9.79 5.56
C THR A 56 -1.80 -8.60 4.65
N GLY A 57 -1.80 -7.39 5.21
CA GLY A 57 -1.95 -6.13 4.46
C GLY A 57 -0.83 -5.16 4.78
N PHE A 58 -0.99 -4.29 5.78
CA PHE A 58 0.10 -3.41 6.23
C PHE A 58 1.10 -4.19 7.08
N MET A 59 2.38 -4.18 6.67
CA MET A 59 3.42 -5.03 7.28
C MET A 59 4.60 -4.24 7.84
N VAL A 60 5.05 -3.19 7.12
CA VAL A 60 6.30 -2.48 7.43
C VAL A 60 6.18 -0.97 7.22
N TYR A 61 7.02 -0.22 7.92
CA TYR A 61 7.19 1.22 7.80
C TYR A 61 8.63 1.60 8.16
N ASN A 62 9.00 2.86 7.99
CA ASN A 62 10.27 3.41 8.45
C ASN A 62 10.09 4.83 9.01
N ASP A 63 11.05 5.33 9.74
CA ASP A 63 10.92 6.62 10.43
C ASP A 63 11.01 7.81 9.47
N THR A 64 11.60 7.65 8.30
CA THR A 64 11.85 8.75 7.34
C THR A 64 10.63 9.04 6.46
N THR A 65 10.03 7.99 5.88
CA THR A 65 8.95 8.14 4.91
C THR A 65 7.55 7.92 5.53
N TYR A 66 7.46 7.64 6.84
CA TYR A 66 6.23 7.47 7.61
C TYR A 66 6.15 8.35 8.87
N PRO A 67 6.48 9.67 8.79
CA PRO A 67 6.59 10.50 9.99
C PRO A 67 5.29 10.65 10.77
N ASN A 68 4.15 10.78 10.07
CA ASN A 68 2.85 10.90 10.73
C ASN A 68 2.44 9.58 11.41
N LEU A 69 2.72 8.45 10.79
CA LEU A 69 2.46 7.12 11.38
C LEU A 69 3.36 6.87 12.60
N VAL A 70 4.63 7.25 12.54
CA VAL A 70 5.57 7.19 13.67
C VAL A 70 5.05 8.01 14.86
N ARG A 71 4.58 9.25 14.60
CA ARG A 71 3.97 10.09 15.61
C ARG A 71 2.73 9.42 16.23
N LEU A 72 1.82 8.93 15.40
CA LEU A 72 0.62 8.21 15.86
C LEU A 72 0.98 6.99 16.71
N PHE A 73 1.97 6.19 16.29
CA PHE A 73 2.42 5.02 17.05
C PHE A 73 3.02 5.42 18.39
N LYS A 74 3.77 6.53 18.45
CA LYS A 74 4.30 7.07 19.71
C LYS A 74 3.17 7.51 20.65
N GLU A 75 2.16 8.21 20.14
CA GLU A 75 0.99 8.64 20.92
C GLU A 75 0.20 7.47 21.49
N LEU A 76 0.08 6.38 20.72
CA LEU A 76 -0.63 5.17 21.10
C LEU A 76 0.23 4.20 21.95
N GLY A 77 1.53 4.46 22.11
CA GLY A 77 2.45 3.54 22.77
C GLY A 77 2.57 2.18 22.05
N VAL A 78 2.58 2.22 20.69
CA VAL A 78 2.79 1.04 19.86
C VAL A 78 4.27 0.69 19.82
N ARG A 79 4.60 -0.57 20.08
CA ARG A 79 5.99 -1.07 20.03
C ARG A 79 6.29 -1.70 18.68
N SER A 80 7.53 -1.58 18.21
CA SER A 80 7.97 -2.09 16.92
C SER A 80 9.35 -2.75 17.03
N TYR A 81 9.68 -3.59 16.04
CA TYR A 81 11.00 -4.16 15.85
C TYR A 81 11.63 -3.61 14.57
N ASN A 82 12.95 -3.55 14.54
CA ASN A 82 13.67 -3.40 13.27
C ASN A 82 13.49 -4.67 12.44
N THR A 83 13.34 -4.50 11.14
CA THR A 83 13.18 -5.61 10.21
C THR A 83 13.98 -5.42 8.94
N SER A 84 14.13 -6.49 8.17
CA SER A 84 14.76 -6.48 6.85
C SER A 84 13.68 -6.30 5.78
N MET A 85 13.91 -5.36 4.87
CA MET A 85 13.08 -5.15 3.67
C MET A 85 13.93 -5.45 2.44
N SER A 86 14.38 -6.69 2.33
CA SER A 86 15.16 -7.15 1.18
C SER A 86 14.26 -7.53 0.01
N PHE A 87 14.75 -7.34 -1.21
CA PHE A 87 14.04 -7.62 -2.45
C PHE A 87 14.77 -8.69 -3.27
N GLY A 88 14.03 -9.65 -3.80
CA GLY A 88 14.53 -10.72 -4.64
C GLY A 88 13.66 -10.94 -5.88
N VAL A 89 14.28 -11.46 -6.93
CA VAL A 89 13.63 -11.78 -8.21
C VAL A 89 13.91 -13.24 -8.58
N CYS A 90 12.87 -13.95 -8.93
CA CYS A 90 12.89 -15.26 -9.55
C CYS A 90 12.22 -15.17 -10.92
N ASN A 91 12.99 -15.28 -12.00
CA ASN A 91 12.47 -15.40 -13.36
C ASN A 91 12.56 -16.88 -13.78
N ALA A 92 11.43 -17.58 -13.71
CA ALA A 92 11.35 -19.01 -13.98
C ALA A 92 11.71 -19.36 -15.43
N ASP A 93 11.35 -18.50 -16.40
CA ASP A 93 11.60 -18.73 -17.82
C ASP A 93 13.10 -18.71 -18.16
N ARG A 94 13.89 -17.98 -17.36
CA ARG A 94 15.35 -17.81 -17.56
C ARG A 94 16.17 -18.58 -16.54
N ASN A 95 15.53 -19.28 -15.63
CA ASN A 95 16.19 -19.92 -14.47
C ASN A 95 17.13 -18.92 -13.76
N LEU A 96 16.62 -17.70 -13.51
CA LEU A 96 17.36 -16.60 -12.87
C LEU A 96 16.80 -16.34 -11.48
N GLU A 97 17.64 -16.46 -10.47
CA GLU A 97 17.29 -16.22 -9.07
C GLU A 97 18.37 -15.36 -8.41
N TYR A 98 17.97 -14.24 -7.82
CA TYR A 98 18.86 -13.36 -7.09
C TYR A 98 18.12 -12.47 -6.09
N ALA A 99 18.83 -11.90 -5.12
CA ALA A 99 18.33 -10.87 -4.24
C ALA A 99 19.27 -9.65 -4.20
N CYS A 100 18.70 -8.47 -3.89
CA CYS A 100 19.40 -7.19 -3.92
C CYS A 100 20.04 -6.80 -2.58
N SER A 101 20.19 -7.75 -1.64
CA SER A 101 20.72 -7.46 -0.29
C SER A 101 22.26 -7.38 -0.22
N GLY A 102 22.96 -7.62 -1.33
CA GLY A 102 24.40 -7.56 -1.41
C GLY A 102 24.97 -8.44 -2.52
N PHE A 103 26.30 -8.40 -2.68
CA PHE A 103 26.97 -9.14 -3.76
C PHE A 103 26.71 -10.65 -3.71
N SER A 104 26.82 -11.26 -2.53
CA SER A 104 26.62 -12.71 -2.36
C SER A 104 25.21 -13.16 -2.72
N THR A 105 24.20 -12.35 -2.42
CA THR A 105 22.79 -12.65 -2.71
C THR A 105 22.43 -12.35 -4.15
N PHE A 106 23.09 -11.35 -4.77
CA PHE A 106 22.95 -11.08 -6.20
C PHE A 106 23.53 -12.23 -7.04
N PHE A 107 24.62 -12.84 -6.59
CA PHE A 107 25.21 -14.05 -7.15
C PHE A 107 24.81 -15.33 -6.39
N ALA A 108 23.58 -15.40 -5.87
CA ALA A 108 23.06 -16.57 -5.15
C ALA A 108 23.21 -17.89 -5.94
N GLN A 109 23.02 -17.81 -7.26
CA GLN A 109 23.36 -18.89 -8.18
C GLN A 109 24.84 -18.77 -8.57
N LYS A 110 25.73 -19.54 -7.96
CA LYS A 110 27.19 -19.46 -8.17
C LYS A 110 27.62 -19.52 -9.64
N LYS A 111 26.88 -20.23 -10.50
CA LYS A 111 27.13 -20.26 -11.96
C LYS A 111 27.12 -18.87 -12.60
N ASN A 112 26.39 -17.92 -12.00
CA ASN A 112 26.26 -16.57 -12.51
C ASN A 112 27.52 -15.71 -12.29
N LEU A 113 28.46 -16.13 -11.43
CA LEU A 113 29.77 -15.49 -11.31
C LEU A 113 30.59 -15.55 -12.63
N LEU A 114 30.40 -16.61 -13.43
CA LEU A 114 31.03 -16.78 -14.73
C LEU A 114 30.11 -16.38 -15.91
N ASN A 115 28.89 -15.88 -15.64
CA ASN A 115 27.91 -15.55 -16.67
C ASN A 115 27.99 -14.06 -17.06
N PRO A 116 28.49 -13.71 -18.25
CA PRO A 116 28.60 -12.31 -18.69
C PRO A 116 27.23 -11.60 -18.78
N VAL A 117 26.16 -12.34 -19.03
CA VAL A 117 24.80 -11.79 -19.09
C VAL A 117 24.35 -11.32 -17.69
N HIS A 118 24.72 -12.02 -16.63
CA HIS A 118 24.39 -11.61 -15.25
C HIS A 118 25.22 -10.40 -14.80
N TRP A 119 26.49 -10.32 -15.21
CA TRP A 119 27.31 -9.12 -15.00
C TRP A 119 26.79 -7.91 -15.79
N LYS A 120 26.27 -8.16 -16.99
CA LYS A 120 25.58 -7.10 -17.74
C LYS A 120 24.36 -6.59 -16.99
N LEU A 121 23.52 -7.46 -16.43
CA LEU A 121 22.37 -7.06 -15.60
C LEU A 121 22.82 -6.18 -14.42
N TYR A 122 23.90 -6.55 -13.71
CA TYR A 122 24.43 -5.74 -12.61
C TYR A 122 24.81 -4.33 -13.07
N ARG A 123 25.54 -4.19 -14.19
CA ARG A 123 25.92 -2.88 -14.75
C ARG A 123 24.71 -2.08 -15.24
N ASP A 124 23.74 -2.75 -15.82
CA ASP A 124 22.52 -2.11 -16.31
C ASP A 124 21.64 -1.61 -15.16
N ILE A 125 21.63 -2.29 -14.00
CA ILE A 125 20.99 -1.77 -12.77
C ILE A 125 21.66 -0.48 -12.30
N LEU A 126 23.00 -0.42 -12.31
CA LEU A 126 23.71 0.82 -11.97
C LEU A 126 23.46 1.95 -12.98
N LYS A 127 23.30 1.60 -14.27
CA LYS A 127 22.88 2.55 -15.32
C LYS A 127 21.48 3.08 -15.04
N PHE A 128 20.54 2.19 -14.69
CA PHE A 128 19.17 2.56 -14.31
C PHE A 128 19.14 3.56 -13.16
N PHE A 129 19.92 3.35 -12.08
CA PHE A 129 19.96 4.27 -10.95
C PHE A 129 20.38 5.69 -11.38
N ARG A 130 21.43 5.80 -12.22
CA ARG A 130 21.89 7.10 -12.74
C ARG A 130 20.85 7.75 -13.66
N ALA A 131 20.20 6.96 -14.53
CA ALA A 131 19.13 7.43 -15.39
C ALA A 131 17.92 7.93 -14.58
N ALA A 132 17.58 7.23 -13.49
CA ALA A 132 16.50 7.63 -12.60
C ALA A 132 16.78 8.98 -11.91
N ASP A 133 18.00 9.20 -11.42
CA ASP A 133 18.38 10.48 -10.82
C ASP A 133 18.33 11.63 -11.85
N ALA A 134 18.76 11.39 -13.09
CA ALA A 134 18.68 12.37 -14.18
C ALA A 134 17.22 12.73 -14.51
N LEU A 135 16.35 11.72 -14.68
CA LEU A 135 14.94 11.97 -14.98
C LEU A 135 14.22 12.73 -13.86
N ILE A 136 14.52 12.41 -12.60
CA ILE A 136 13.94 13.12 -11.45
C ILE A 136 14.31 14.61 -11.47
N ALA A 137 15.52 14.95 -11.93
CA ALA A 137 15.97 16.33 -12.05
C ALA A 137 15.30 17.08 -13.24
N ASP A 138 14.94 16.36 -14.30
CA ASP A 138 14.32 16.92 -15.50
C ASP A 138 12.82 17.19 -15.35
N GLU A 139 12.17 16.59 -14.34
CA GLU A 139 10.73 16.73 -14.02
C GLU A 139 9.79 16.58 -15.23
N PRO A 140 9.80 15.46 -15.96
CA PRO A 140 8.96 15.27 -17.15
C PRO A 140 7.46 15.28 -16.81
N SER A 141 6.64 15.43 -17.86
CA SER A 141 5.18 15.41 -17.70
C SER A 141 4.66 14.09 -17.13
N PRO A 142 3.46 14.07 -16.51
CA PRO A 142 2.84 12.86 -16.00
C PRO A 142 2.56 11.78 -17.06
N GLU A 143 2.49 12.13 -18.32
CA GLU A 143 2.29 11.20 -19.44
C GLU A 143 3.57 10.43 -19.80
N PHE A 144 4.75 10.91 -19.37
CA PHE A 144 6.03 10.25 -19.65
C PHE A 144 6.11 8.91 -18.92
N SER A 145 6.00 7.84 -19.67
CA SER A 145 5.87 6.48 -19.15
C SER A 145 7.21 5.82 -18.83
N LEU A 146 7.18 4.68 -18.14
CA LEU A 146 8.35 3.82 -17.95
C LEU A 146 8.90 3.28 -19.28
N SER A 147 8.06 3.11 -20.30
CA SER A 147 8.51 2.74 -21.64
C SER A 147 9.32 3.87 -22.28
N ASP A 148 8.84 5.11 -22.21
CA ASP A 148 9.54 6.29 -22.74
C ASP A 148 10.87 6.49 -21.99
N PHE A 149 10.87 6.31 -20.68
CA PHE A 149 12.09 6.34 -19.87
C PHE A 149 13.11 5.29 -20.31
N ALA A 150 12.67 4.06 -20.54
CA ALA A 150 13.56 2.99 -20.99
C ALA A 150 14.17 3.30 -22.37
N GLU A 151 13.39 3.86 -23.28
CA GLU A 151 13.83 4.27 -24.62
C GLU A 151 14.83 5.44 -24.54
N GLN A 152 14.44 6.54 -23.88
CA GLN A 152 15.25 7.76 -23.77
C GLN A 152 16.65 7.48 -23.20
N TYR A 153 16.73 6.65 -22.15
CA TYR A 153 18.00 6.33 -21.52
C TYR A 153 18.65 5.04 -22.05
N SER A 154 18.12 4.48 -23.14
CA SER A 154 18.60 3.24 -23.76
C SER A 154 18.85 2.14 -22.72
N LEU A 155 17.86 1.89 -21.88
CA LEU A 155 17.90 0.82 -20.89
C LEU A 155 17.70 -0.53 -21.57
N SER A 156 18.46 -1.54 -21.16
CA SER A 156 18.35 -2.86 -21.77
C SER A 156 17.00 -3.51 -21.42
N HIS A 157 16.45 -4.27 -22.37
CA HIS A 157 15.26 -5.09 -22.15
C HIS A 157 15.43 -6.02 -20.93
N GLN A 158 16.68 -6.44 -20.63
CA GLN A 158 16.98 -7.28 -19.50
C GLN A 158 16.77 -6.55 -18.17
N VAL A 159 17.32 -5.33 -17.98
CA VAL A 159 17.15 -4.60 -16.72
C VAL A 159 15.70 -4.22 -16.49
N MET A 160 14.98 -3.85 -17.55
CA MET A 160 13.55 -3.59 -17.43
C MET A 160 12.79 -4.82 -16.96
N ASN A 161 12.98 -5.97 -17.61
CA ASN A 161 12.19 -7.17 -17.33
C ASN A 161 12.61 -7.94 -16.08
N ASP A 162 13.88 -7.89 -15.69
CA ASP A 162 14.41 -8.70 -14.60
C ASP A 162 14.68 -7.87 -13.33
N PHE A 163 14.48 -6.53 -13.34
CA PHE A 163 14.65 -5.68 -12.18
C PHE A 163 13.54 -4.62 -12.06
N VAL A 164 13.40 -3.69 -13.04
CA VAL A 164 12.53 -2.51 -12.90
C VAL A 164 11.05 -2.89 -12.83
N LEU A 165 10.55 -3.64 -13.81
CA LEU A 165 9.14 -4.02 -13.87
C LEU A 165 8.73 -4.97 -12.72
N PRO A 166 9.54 -5.96 -12.31
CA PRO A 166 9.26 -6.74 -11.10
C PRO A 166 9.15 -5.88 -9.84
N MET A 167 10.07 -4.93 -9.64
CA MET A 167 10.05 -4.05 -8.47
C MET A 167 8.84 -3.11 -8.50
N ALA A 168 8.62 -2.42 -9.61
CA ALA A 168 7.49 -1.50 -9.77
C ALA A 168 6.14 -2.23 -9.62
N GLY A 169 5.99 -3.40 -10.24
CA GLY A 169 4.79 -4.22 -10.11
C GLY A 169 4.52 -4.69 -8.70
N ALA A 170 5.58 -4.99 -7.94
CA ALA A 170 5.46 -5.40 -6.54
C ALA A 170 5.08 -4.24 -5.61
N ILE A 171 5.60 -3.02 -5.84
CA ILE A 171 5.29 -1.83 -5.02
C ILE A 171 3.78 -1.55 -5.01
N TRP A 172 3.11 -1.60 -6.16
CA TRP A 172 1.68 -1.28 -6.29
C TRP A 172 0.78 -2.49 -6.58
N SER A 173 1.29 -3.71 -6.43
CA SER A 173 0.53 -4.94 -6.74
C SER A 173 -0.12 -4.90 -8.13
N THR A 174 0.61 -4.35 -9.11
CA THR A 174 0.14 -4.16 -10.49
C THR A 174 0.72 -5.22 -11.42
N PRO A 175 -0.08 -5.85 -12.29
CA PRO A 175 0.43 -6.84 -13.25
C PRO A 175 1.52 -6.28 -14.15
N GLY A 176 2.60 -7.06 -14.39
CA GLY A 176 3.81 -6.60 -15.06
C GLY A 176 3.61 -6.03 -16.49
N GLY A 177 2.56 -6.47 -17.23
CA GLY A 177 2.27 -5.94 -18.55
C GLY A 177 1.69 -4.51 -18.56
N GLU A 178 1.06 -4.10 -17.46
CA GLU A 178 0.44 -2.77 -17.35
C GLU A 178 1.41 -1.72 -16.82
N ILE A 179 2.43 -2.15 -16.09
CA ILE A 179 3.37 -1.25 -15.42
C ILE A 179 4.27 -0.46 -16.40
N CYS A 180 4.44 -0.95 -17.63
CA CYS A 180 5.21 -0.24 -18.67
C CYS A 180 4.62 1.14 -19.01
N ASN A 181 3.29 1.28 -18.92
CA ASN A 181 2.56 2.52 -19.18
C ASN A 181 2.42 3.40 -17.94
N PHE A 182 3.06 3.02 -16.82
CA PHE A 182 3.01 3.79 -15.59
C PHE A 182 3.85 5.07 -15.73
N PRO A 183 3.42 6.21 -15.18
CA PRO A 183 4.21 7.42 -15.15
C PRO A 183 5.59 7.18 -14.50
N ALA A 184 6.66 7.51 -15.20
CA ALA A 184 8.01 7.20 -14.71
C ALA A 184 8.38 8.03 -13.49
N LEU A 185 8.12 9.34 -13.50
CA LEU A 185 8.55 10.26 -12.47
C LEU A 185 8.04 9.92 -11.06
N PRO A 186 6.72 9.67 -10.85
CA PRO A 186 6.22 9.28 -9.52
C PRO A 186 6.84 7.99 -8.99
N LEU A 187 7.03 6.99 -9.85
CA LEU A 187 7.69 5.74 -9.46
C LEU A 187 9.13 5.99 -9.02
N LEU A 188 9.90 6.72 -9.83
CA LEU A 188 11.32 6.95 -9.54
C LEU A 188 11.52 7.84 -8.31
N ARG A 189 10.67 8.86 -8.12
CA ARG A 189 10.63 9.65 -6.87
C ARG A 189 10.32 8.79 -5.66
N PHE A 190 9.29 7.93 -5.75
CA PHE A 190 8.99 6.97 -4.70
C PHE A 190 10.20 6.09 -4.36
N MET A 191 10.84 5.50 -5.38
CA MET A 191 12.03 4.67 -5.18
C MET A 191 13.18 5.47 -4.55
N LYS A 192 13.41 6.73 -4.97
CA LYS A 192 14.44 7.61 -4.41
C LYS A 192 14.17 7.92 -2.93
N ASN A 193 12.95 8.31 -2.59
CA ASN A 193 12.56 8.63 -1.22
C ASN A 193 12.69 7.43 -0.27
N HIS A 194 12.47 6.22 -0.80
CA HIS A 194 12.64 4.97 -0.07
C HIS A 194 14.07 4.40 -0.15
N GLN A 195 15.04 5.16 -0.68
CA GLN A 195 16.45 4.75 -0.86
C GLN A 195 16.61 3.43 -1.63
N MET A 196 15.73 3.21 -2.62
CA MET A 196 15.77 2.01 -3.48
C MET A 196 16.58 2.22 -4.77
N LEU A 197 17.06 3.45 -5.02
CA LEU A 197 17.91 3.82 -6.17
C LEU A 197 19.37 3.94 -5.72
N GLY A 198 20.03 2.81 -5.46
CA GLY A 198 21.44 2.83 -5.08
C GLY A 198 21.91 1.52 -4.48
N VAL A 199 23.23 1.48 -4.26
CA VAL A 199 23.93 0.37 -3.57
C VAL A 199 24.47 0.92 -2.26
N GLY A 200 24.13 0.33 -1.13
CA GLY A 200 24.68 0.73 0.17
C GLY A 200 23.64 0.84 1.28
N ILE A 201 23.77 1.85 2.14
CA ILE A 201 22.91 2.03 3.32
C ILE A 201 21.48 2.28 2.89
N GLN A 202 20.60 1.41 3.30
CA GLN A 202 19.15 1.53 3.10
C GLN A 202 18.48 2.04 4.38
N LEU A 203 17.24 2.55 4.24
CA LEU A 203 16.41 2.91 5.38
C LEU A 203 16.23 1.72 6.32
N GLN A 204 16.29 1.99 7.62
CA GLN A 204 15.94 0.97 8.61
C GLN A 204 14.43 0.80 8.64
N TRP A 205 13.96 -0.33 8.18
CA TRP A 205 12.55 -0.71 8.23
C TRP A 205 12.16 -1.26 9.59
N LYS A 206 10.89 -1.10 9.93
CA LYS A 206 10.29 -1.55 11.18
C LYS A 206 8.99 -2.29 10.91
N THR A 207 8.63 -3.21 11.80
CA THR A 207 7.35 -3.89 11.84
C THR A 207 6.74 -3.77 13.23
N VAL A 208 5.41 -3.79 13.33
CA VAL A 208 4.70 -3.67 14.61
C VAL A 208 4.83 -4.96 15.41
N LYS A 209 5.25 -4.85 16.67
CA LYS A 209 5.34 -6.01 17.59
C LYS A 209 3.95 -6.60 17.83
N GLY A 210 3.74 -7.86 17.46
CA GLY A 210 2.44 -8.54 17.59
C GLY A 210 1.46 -8.24 16.47
N GLY A 211 1.94 -7.63 15.37
CA GLY A 211 1.16 -7.34 14.18
C GLY A 211 0.41 -6.00 14.21
N SER A 212 -0.05 -5.58 13.05
CA SER A 212 -0.71 -4.29 12.82
C SER A 212 -2.02 -4.12 13.60
N ASN A 213 -2.69 -5.21 13.98
CA ASN A 213 -3.86 -5.17 14.85
C ASN A 213 -3.59 -4.45 16.18
N GLN A 214 -2.35 -4.42 16.67
CA GLN A 214 -2.01 -3.77 17.94
C GLN A 214 -2.32 -2.26 17.93
N TYR A 215 -2.04 -1.54 16.86
CA TYR A 215 -2.41 -0.14 16.80
C TYR A 215 -3.89 0.05 16.45
N LYS A 216 -4.48 -0.83 15.65
CA LYS A 216 -5.91 -0.81 15.33
C LYS A 216 -6.75 -0.91 16.61
N GLU A 217 -6.47 -1.88 17.46
CA GLU A 217 -7.16 -2.08 18.71
C GLU A 217 -7.03 -0.88 19.65
N LYS A 218 -5.85 -0.29 19.74
CA LYS A 218 -5.62 0.93 20.54
C LYS A 218 -6.38 2.14 19.99
N LEU A 219 -6.46 2.31 18.66
CA LEU A 219 -7.28 3.34 18.06
C LEU A 219 -8.75 3.14 18.39
N LEU A 220 -9.29 1.95 18.15
CA LEU A 220 -10.70 1.65 18.41
C LEU A 220 -11.05 1.77 19.90
N ALA A 221 -10.21 1.26 20.80
CA ALA A 221 -10.41 1.37 22.25
C ALA A 221 -10.40 2.83 22.76
N SER A 222 -9.77 3.74 22.01
CA SER A 222 -9.74 5.17 22.35
C SER A 222 -11.00 5.94 21.94
N LEU A 223 -11.87 5.31 21.14
CA LEU A 223 -13.08 5.95 20.63
C LEU A 223 -14.25 5.78 21.60
N PRO A 224 -14.95 6.85 21.98
CA PRO A 224 -16.12 6.72 22.82
C PRO A 224 -17.31 6.14 22.01
N ASN A 225 -17.50 4.85 22.08
CA ASN A 225 -18.73 4.10 21.90
C ASN A 225 -19.44 4.00 20.55
N LYS A 226 -18.88 4.43 19.39
CA LYS A 226 -19.66 4.28 18.14
C LYS A 226 -18.82 3.84 16.95
N THR A 227 -18.40 2.55 16.97
CA THR A 227 -17.99 1.87 15.73
C THR A 227 -19.11 0.94 15.32
N LEU A 228 -19.77 1.25 14.19
CA LEU A 228 -20.85 0.46 13.62
C LEU A 228 -20.25 -0.47 12.55
N LEU A 229 -20.10 -1.75 12.90
CA LEU A 229 -19.69 -2.79 11.96
C LEU A 229 -20.89 -3.40 11.25
N SER A 230 -20.67 -4.04 10.11
CA SER A 230 -21.73 -4.62 9.25
C SER A 230 -22.79 -3.60 8.87
N GLN A 231 -22.39 -2.32 8.79
CA GLN A 231 -23.28 -1.23 8.44
C GLN A 231 -22.95 -0.74 7.02
N ASN A 232 -23.68 -1.25 6.05
CA ASN A 232 -23.49 -0.84 4.66
C ASN A 232 -24.24 0.49 4.41
N VAL A 233 -23.49 1.50 4.00
CA VAL A 233 -24.03 2.80 3.57
C VAL A 233 -24.45 2.68 2.12
N LYS A 234 -25.71 3.04 1.82
CA LYS A 234 -26.29 3.00 0.47
C LYS A 234 -26.03 4.26 -0.33
N ALA A 235 -26.24 5.41 0.30
CA ALA A 235 -26.05 6.71 -0.31
C ALA A 235 -25.63 7.75 0.71
N ILE A 236 -24.88 8.75 0.28
CA ILE A 236 -24.42 9.90 1.06
C ILE A 236 -24.87 11.18 0.35
N GLY A 237 -25.54 12.05 1.06
CA GLY A 237 -25.96 13.35 0.56
C GLY A 237 -25.68 14.46 1.55
N GLN A 238 -25.91 15.70 1.11
CA GLN A 238 -25.88 16.89 1.94
C GLN A 238 -26.92 17.93 1.49
N ASP A 239 -27.35 18.72 2.43
CA ASP A 239 -28.15 19.91 2.19
C ASP A 239 -27.54 21.13 2.90
N THR A 240 -28.26 22.25 2.97
CA THR A 240 -27.75 23.45 3.64
C THR A 240 -27.57 23.27 5.14
N ALA A 241 -28.32 22.37 5.77
CA ALA A 241 -28.35 22.18 7.21
C ALA A 241 -27.38 21.08 7.69
N CYS A 242 -27.30 19.96 6.95
CA CYS A 242 -26.54 18.79 7.38
C CYS A 242 -26.00 17.95 6.21
N ALA A 243 -25.05 17.06 6.53
CA ALA A 243 -24.74 15.89 5.71
C ALA A 243 -25.51 14.68 6.26
N TYR A 244 -25.83 13.72 5.41
CA TYR A 244 -26.56 12.52 5.80
C TYR A 244 -26.13 11.30 4.98
N PHE A 245 -26.37 10.12 5.53
CA PHE A 245 -26.31 8.88 4.78
C PHE A 245 -27.58 8.05 4.99
N PHE A 246 -27.86 7.19 4.03
CA PHE A 246 -28.87 6.14 4.13
C PHE A 246 -28.22 4.80 4.43
N ASP A 247 -28.73 4.09 5.42
CA ASP A 247 -28.32 2.72 5.71
C ASP A 247 -29.02 1.69 4.78
N GLU A 248 -28.75 0.40 4.99
CA GLU A 248 -29.33 -0.69 4.18
C GLU A 248 -30.85 -0.73 4.23
N THR A 249 -31.44 -0.28 5.32
CA THR A 249 -32.89 -0.29 5.54
C THR A 249 -33.58 0.99 5.03
N GLY A 250 -32.78 1.94 4.49
CA GLY A 250 -33.29 3.22 3.99
C GLY A 250 -33.45 4.28 5.08
N ASN A 251 -32.99 4.05 6.30
CA ASN A 251 -33.07 5.06 7.36
C ASN A 251 -32.02 6.15 7.12
N LYS A 252 -32.50 7.42 7.17
CA LYS A 252 -31.64 8.60 7.06
C LYS A 252 -30.98 8.90 8.41
N GLN A 253 -29.64 8.99 8.42
CA GLN A 253 -28.85 9.41 9.57
C GLN A 253 -28.13 10.72 9.25
N SER A 254 -28.39 11.78 10.03
CA SER A 254 -27.91 13.15 9.78
C SER A 254 -26.77 13.52 10.72
N TYR A 255 -25.79 14.25 10.18
CA TYR A 255 -24.56 14.68 10.85
C TYR A 255 -24.20 16.11 10.41
N ASP A 256 -23.38 16.82 11.19
CA ASP A 256 -22.85 18.12 10.77
C ASP A 256 -21.86 17.96 9.60
N PHE A 257 -21.06 16.88 9.63
CA PHE A 257 -20.12 16.51 8.58
C PHE A 257 -20.06 14.99 8.37
N ILE A 258 -19.76 14.59 7.15
CA ILE A 258 -19.41 13.20 6.81
C ILE A 258 -18.00 13.17 6.20
N ILE A 259 -17.13 12.30 6.72
CA ILE A 259 -15.82 12.01 6.17
C ILE A 259 -15.91 10.67 5.42
N VAL A 260 -15.65 10.67 4.12
CA VAL A 260 -15.62 9.48 3.28
C VAL A 260 -14.17 8.99 3.19
N ALA A 261 -13.86 7.97 3.97
CA ALA A 261 -12.53 7.37 4.11
C ALA A 261 -12.44 5.99 3.42
N THR A 262 -13.11 5.85 2.29
CA THR A 262 -13.15 4.65 1.45
C THR A 262 -12.22 4.80 0.24
N HIS A 263 -12.21 3.81 -0.67
CA HIS A 263 -11.58 3.98 -1.99
C HIS A 263 -12.29 5.09 -2.78
N ALA A 264 -11.57 5.76 -3.68
CA ALA A 264 -12.11 6.87 -4.47
C ALA A 264 -13.33 6.45 -5.32
N ASP A 265 -13.27 5.30 -5.98
CA ASP A 265 -14.37 4.74 -6.75
C ASP A 265 -15.59 4.36 -5.89
N GLN A 266 -15.35 3.88 -4.67
CA GLN A 266 -16.40 3.61 -3.69
C GLN A 266 -17.01 4.92 -3.19
N ALA A 267 -16.17 5.92 -2.89
CA ALA A 267 -16.61 7.24 -2.48
C ALA A 267 -17.56 7.85 -3.51
N LEU A 268 -17.17 7.83 -4.79
CA LEU A 268 -18.00 8.35 -5.87
C LEU A 268 -19.36 7.62 -5.99
N ARG A 269 -19.34 6.28 -5.90
CA ARG A 269 -20.58 5.48 -5.95
C ARG A 269 -21.53 5.72 -4.79
N LEU A 270 -21.00 6.14 -3.63
CA LEU A 270 -21.82 6.44 -2.46
C LEU A 270 -22.49 7.81 -2.54
N LEU A 271 -22.02 8.74 -3.36
CA LEU A 271 -22.62 10.07 -3.47
C LEU A 271 -23.96 9.99 -4.22
N GLU A 272 -25.01 10.52 -3.59
CA GLU A 272 -26.37 10.57 -4.16
C GLU A 272 -26.42 11.52 -5.37
N CYS A 273 -25.81 12.69 -5.25
CA CYS A 273 -25.71 13.70 -6.28
C CYS A 273 -24.27 14.24 -6.34
N PRO A 274 -23.33 13.52 -6.99
CA PRO A 274 -21.96 13.99 -7.09
C PRO A 274 -21.86 15.27 -7.93
N THR A 275 -21.06 16.23 -7.46
CA THR A 275 -20.75 17.43 -8.24
C THR A 275 -19.86 17.09 -9.43
N GLU A 276 -19.78 18.00 -10.41
CA GLU A 276 -18.88 17.84 -11.56
C GLU A 276 -17.44 17.62 -11.12
N LEU A 277 -16.94 18.38 -10.13
CA LEU A 277 -15.61 18.24 -9.57
C LEU A 277 -15.39 16.84 -8.95
N GLN A 278 -16.38 16.34 -8.18
CA GLN A 278 -16.29 15.01 -7.59
C GLN A 278 -16.26 13.92 -8.66
N ASN A 279 -17.10 14.04 -9.69
CA ASN A 279 -17.08 13.12 -10.83
C ASN A 279 -15.70 13.16 -11.52
N GLN A 280 -15.21 14.34 -11.86
CA GLN A 280 -13.93 14.52 -12.55
C GLN A 280 -12.75 13.94 -11.78
N LEU A 281 -12.67 14.20 -10.46
CA LEU A 281 -11.50 13.82 -9.67
C LEU A 281 -11.56 12.41 -9.10
N LEU A 282 -12.72 11.84 -8.81
CA LEU A 282 -12.82 10.52 -8.19
C LEU A 282 -12.94 9.39 -9.22
N SER A 283 -13.50 9.63 -10.41
CA SER A 283 -13.73 8.61 -11.43
C SER A 283 -12.46 8.07 -12.08
N VAL A 284 -11.36 8.82 -12.02
CA VAL A 284 -10.08 8.41 -12.64
C VAL A 284 -9.38 7.32 -11.85
N PHE A 285 -9.67 7.17 -10.56
CA PHE A 285 -9.03 6.15 -9.73
C PHE A 285 -9.66 4.78 -9.93
N ARG A 286 -8.86 3.84 -10.40
CA ARG A 286 -9.21 2.43 -10.59
C ARG A 286 -8.46 1.57 -9.58
N TYR A 287 -8.99 0.38 -9.29
CA TYR A 287 -8.41 -0.53 -8.31
C TYR A 287 -8.20 -1.93 -8.89
N ASN A 288 -7.01 -2.49 -8.66
CA ASN A 288 -6.71 -3.89 -8.96
C ASN A 288 -7.22 -4.77 -7.83
N LYS A 289 -7.87 -5.88 -8.17
CA LYS A 289 -8.33 -6.89 -7.21
C LYS A 289 -7.27 -7.99 -7.12
N ASN A 290 -6.49 -7.98 -6.06
CA ASN A 290 -5.39 -8.90 -5.85
C ASN A 290 -5.82 -10.03 -4.91
N ARG A 291 -5.55 -11.27 -5.30
CA ARG A 291 -5.76 -12.46 -4.44
C ARG A 291 -4.60 -12.57 -3.47
N VAL A 292 -4.89 -12.65 -2.19
CA VAL A 292 -3.90 -12.77 -1.13
C VAL A 292 -4.12 -14.07 -0.36
N LYS A 293 -3.03 -14.82 -0.13
CA LYS A 293 -3.04 -16.06 0.66
C LYS A 293 -1.92 -16.04 1.70
N LEU A 294 -2.25 -16.42 2.93
CA LEU A 294 -1.30 -16.76 3.97
C LEU A 294 -1.12 -18.27 4.01
N HIS A 295 0.12 -18.76 3.86
CA HIS A 295 0.42 -20.19 3.73
C HIS A 295 1.86 -20.52 4.17
N SER A 296 2.17 -21.81 4.26
CA SER A 296 3.53 -22.33 4.52
C SER A 296 4.13 -23.12 3.35
N ASP A 297 3.56 -23.00 2.16
CA ASP A 297 4.08 -23.68 0.96
C ASP A 297 5.30 -22.94 0.40
N SER A 298 6.50 -23.49 0.61
CA SER A 298 7.76 -22.90 0.15
C SER A 298 8.05 -23.09 -1.34
N SER A 299 7.21 -23.81 -2.08
CA SER A 299 7.37 -24.00 -3.54
C SER A 299 7.26 -22.70 -4.34
N VAL A 300 6.70 -21.65 -3.74
CA VAL A 300 6.61 -20.29 -4.32
C VAL A 300 7.92 -19.52 -4.28
N MET A 301 8.91 -19.99 -3.51
CA MET A 301 10.17 -19.30 -3.27
C MET A 301 11.27 -19.78 -4.26
N PRO A 302 12.34 -18.97 -4.45
CA PRO A 302 13.50 -19.41 -5.22
C PRO A 302 14.06 -20.75 -4.71
N GLN A 303 14.61 -21.58 -5.61
CA GLN A 303 15.26 -22.83 -5.24
C GLN A 303 16.51 -22.57 -4.40
N SER A 304 17.29 -21.55 -4.76
CA SER A 304 18.42 -21.11 -3.97
C SER A 304 17.95 -20.34 -2.74
N LYS A 305 18.14 -20.91 -1.55
CA LYS A 305 17.84 -20.20 -0.29
C LYS A 305 18.65 -18.90 -0.12
N GLN A 306 19.78 -18.78 -0.78
CA GLN A 306 20.61 -17.58 -0.80
C GLN A 306 19.92 -16.41 -1.54
N ALA A 307 18.97 -16.71 -2.46
CA ALA A 307 18.15 -15.74 -3.16
C ALA A 307 16.87 -15.37 -2.40
N TRP A 308 16.58 -15.99 -1.25
CA TRP A 308 15.40 -15.65 -0.46
C TRP A 308 15.54 -14.25 0.13
N ALA A 309 14.55 -13.44 -0.12
CA ALA A 309 14.44 -12.10 0.42
C ALA A 309 13.14 -11.97 1.22
N SER A 310 13.00 -10.89 1.98
CA SER A 310 11.74 -10.59 2.67
C SER A 310 10.61 -10.36 1.67
N TRP A 311 10.93 -9.86 0.48
CA TRP A 311 10.01 -9.55 -0.59
C TRP A 311 10.52 -10.18 -1.91
N ASN A 312 9.85 -11.19 -2.41
CA ASN A 312 10.26 -11.96 -3.58
C ASN A 312 9.25 -11.81 -4.70
N VAL A 313 9.72 -11.51 -5.90
CA VAL A 313 8.88 -11.51 -7.11
C VAL A 313 9.18 -12.75 -7.92
N LEU A 314 8.15 -13.55 -8.16
CA LEU A 314 8.21 -14.65 -9.12
C LEU A 314 7.57 -14.20 -10.43
N LYS A 315 8.35 -14.30 -11.50
CA LYS A 315 7.93 -14.02 -12.87
C LYS A 315 7.98 -15.28 -13.72
N ARG A 316 6.96 -15.48 -14.54
CA ARG A 316 6.91 -16.53 -15.55
C ARG A 316 6.01 -16.11 -16.71
N THR A 317 6.24 -16.69 -17.88
CA THR A 317 5.38 -16.53 -19.04
C THR A 317 4.34 -17.66 -19.07
N SER A 318 3.08 -17.30 -19.27
CA SER A 318 2.02 -18.30 -19.46
C SER A 318 2.16 -18.99 -20.82
N PRO A 319 1.53 -20.15 -21.04
CA PRO A 319 1.49 -20.81 -22.36
C PRO A 319 0.94 -19.92 -23.48
N LEU A 320 0.15 -18.91 -23.14
CA LEU A 320 -0.40 -17.90 -24.07
C LEU A 320 0.50 -16.67 -24.28
N GLY A 321 1.76 -16.72 -23.81
CA GLY A 321 2.71 -15.62 -23.96
C GLY A 321 2.50 -14.45 -22.98
N LYS A 322 1.53 -14.50 -22.05
CA LYS A 322 1.29 -13.45 -21.08
C LYS A 322 2.30 -13.54 -19.93
N ILE A 323 2.95 -12.43 -19.60
CA ILE A 323 3.81 -12.31 -18.42
C ILE A 323 2.92 -12.34 -17.17
N LEU A 324 3.18 -13.31 -16.32
CA LEU A 324 2.55 -13.47 -15.01
C LEU A 324 3.59 -13.11 -13.94
N SER A 325 3.21 -12.24 -13.03
CA SER A 325 4.04 -11.83 -11.90
C SER A 325 3.26 -12.01 -10.61
N SER A 326 3.93 -12.49 -9.58
CA SER A 326 3.38 -12.61 -8.22
C SER A 326 4.41 -12.18 -7.20
N THR A 327 3.93 -11.67 -6.06
CA THR A 327 4.79 -11.25 -4.95
C THR A 327 4.61 -12.19 -3.77
N HIS A 328 5.72 -12.61 -3.17
CA HIS A 328 5.75 -13.52 -2.03
C HIS A 328 6.55 -12.88 -0.89
N TYR A 329 5.86 -12.52 0.17
CA TYR A 329 6.49 -12.00 1.39
C TYR A 329 6.88 -13.16 2.28
N TRP A 330 8.16 -13.27 2.63
CA TRP A 330 8.64 -14.22 3.63
C TRP A 330 8.50 -13.59 5.02
N MET A 331 7.43 -13.94 5.70
CA MET A 331 7.01 -13.29 6.92
C MET A 331 7.93 -13.52 8.10
N ASN A 332 8.66 -14.65 8.14
CA ASN A 332 9.67 -14.91 9.18
C ASN A 332 10.78 -13.86 9.16
N SER A 333 11.21 -13.43 7.97
CA SER A 333 12.20 -12.36 7.80
C SER A 333 11.56 -10.98 7.97
N LEU A 334 10.39 -10.76 7.33
CA LEU A 334 9.76 -9.45 7.26
C LEU A 334 9.13 -9.01 8.60
N GLN A 335 8.58 -9.95 9.36
CA GLN A 335 7.88 -9.67 10.62
C GLN A 335 8.60 -10.23 11.84
N ASN A 336 9.80 -10.79 11.69
CA ASN A 336 10.60 -11.42 12.75
C ASN A 336 9.79 -12.48 13.54
N LEU A 337 9.08 -13.36 12.82
CA LEU A 337 8.24 -14.37 13.45
C LEU A 337 9.08 -15.44 14.12
N ASN A 338 8.81 -15.71 15.40
CA ASN A 338 9.49 -16.76 16.16
C ASN A 338 8.81 -18.12 15.93
N THR A 339 9.00 -18.69 14.74
CA THR A 339 8.53 -20.03 14.37
C THR A 339 9.51 -20.73 13.45
N LYS A 340 9.58 -22.07 13.54
CA LYS A 340 10.39 -22.91 12.64
C LYS A 340 9.73 -23.08 11.27
N GLU A 341 8.42 -22.95 11.19
CA GLU A 341 7.65 -23.00 9.95
C GLU A 341 7.90 -21.74 9.14
N ASN A 342 8.18 -21.88 7.85
CA ASN A 342 8.25 -20.74 6.95
C ASN A 342 6.84 -20.30 6.56
N LEU A 343 6.51 -19.04 6.82
CA LEU A 343 5.22 -18.45 6.53
C LEU A 343 5.36 -17.42 5.42
N PHE A 344 4.42 -17.47 4.49
CA PHE A 344 4.41 -16.58 3.32
C PHE A 344 3.06 -15.92 3.16
N VAL A 345 3.08 -14.66 2.76
CA VAL A 345 1.91 -13.98 2.21
C VAL A 345 2.16 -13.79 0.72
N SER A 346 1.36 -14.47 -0.09
CA SER A 346 1.46 -14.46 -1.55
C SER A 346 0.36 -13.64 -2.17
N VAL A 347 0.73 -12.74 -3.09
CA VAL A 347 -0.18 -11.89 -3.87
C VAL A 347 -0.15 -12.33 -5.32
N ASP A 348 -1.34 -12.64 -5.85
CA ASP A 348 -1.60 -13.01 -7.26
C ASP A 348 -0.79 -14.18 -7.80
N TYR A 349 -0.42 -15.13 -6.95
CA TYR A 349 0.26 -16.32 -7.44
C TYR A 349 -0.62 -17.07 -8.45
N PRO A 350 -0.17 -17.24 -9.71
CA PRO A 350 -0.96 -17.86 -10.76
C PRO A 350 -0.94 -19.40 -10.72
N GLY A 351 -0.06 -19.96 -9.87
CA GLY A 351 0.01 -21.41 -9.64
C GLY A 351 -0.94 -21.87 -8.54
N SER A 352 -0.78 -23.13 -8.15
CA SER A 352 -1.51 -23.72 -7.03
C SER A 352 -0.65 -23.69 -5.77
N ILE A 353 -1.19 -23.15 -4.68
CA ILE A 353 -0.64 -23.29 -3.33
C ILE A 353 -1.36 -24.50 -2.71
N ASN A 354 -0.61 -25.38 -2.05
CA ASN A 354 -1.18 -26.54 -1.39
C ASN A 354 -2.30 -26.10 -0.41
N PRO A 355 -3.55 -26.58 -0.57
CA PRO A 355 -4.66 -26.22 0.31
C PRO A 355 -4.40 -26.54 1.78
N GLU A 356 -3.73 -27.66 2.08
CA GLU A 356 -3.42 -28.11 3.45
C GLU A 356 -2.40 -27.17 4.14
N LYS A 357 -1.63 -26.40 3.35
CA LYS A 357 -0.66 -25.39 3.84
C LYS A 357 -1.22 -23.98 3.80
N THR A 358 -2.49 -23.80 3.45
CA THR A 358 -3.14 -22.47 3.36
C THR A 358 -3.94 -22.20 4.64
N TYR A 359 -3.54 -21.18 5.37
CA TYR A 359 -4.16 -20.78 6.64
C TYR A 359 -5.28 -19.78 6.46
N TRP A 360 -5.15 -18.88 5.44
CA TRP A 360 -6.11 -17.81 5.22
C TRP A 360 -6.01 -17.26 3.80
N GLN A 361 -7.10 -16.70 3.30
CA GLN A 361 -7.14 -16.03 2.00
C GLN A 361 -8.17 -14.91 1.94
N THR A 362 -7.89 -13.92 1.09
CA THR A 362 -8.80 -12.81 0.80
C THR A 362 -8.52 -12.20 -0.57
N ARG A 363 -9.27 -11.14 -0.88
CA ARG A 363 -8.98 -10.22 -2.00
C ARG A 363 -8.83 -8.83 -1.45
N TYR A 364 -7.69 -8.20 -1.71
CA TYR A 364 -7.47 -6.78 -1.48
C TYR A 364 -7.61 -5.99 -2.78
N GLU A 365 -7.92 -4.72 -2.64
CA GLU A 365 -8.03 -3.79 -3.76
C GLU A 365 -6.95 -2.71 -3.60
N HIS A 366 -6.04 -2.60 -4.58
CA HIS A 366 -4.96 -1.62 -4.58
C HIS A 366 -5.18 -0.59 -5.69
N PRO A 367 -4.97 0.73 -5.41
CA PRO A 367 -5.17 1.77 -6.40
C PRO A 367 -4.15 1.64 -7.55
N ARG A 368 -4.61 1.96 -8.76
CA ARG A 368 -3.76 2.12 -9.94
C ARG A 368 -3.45 3.60 -10.12
N PHE A 369 -2.18 3.91 -10.29
CA PHE A 369 -1.71 5.28 -10.48
C PHE A 369 -1.27 5.50 -11.93
N ASP A 370 -2.21 5.44 -12.86
CA ASP A 370 -1.97 5.84 -14.25
C ASP A 370 -1.85 7.39 -14.37
N ALA A 371 -1.55 7.88 -15.58
CA ALA A 371 -1.34 9.31 -15.81
C ALA A 371 -2.55 10.16 -15.37
N ALA A 372 -3.78 9.68 -15.62
CA ALA A 372 -4.98 10.38 -15.21
C ALA A 372 -5.11 10.50 -13.69
N ALA A 373 -4.83 9.42 -12.96
CA ALA A 373 -4.83 9.42 -11.49
C ALA A 373 -3.75 10.36 -10.93
N ILE A 374 -2.52 10.30 -11.46
CA ILE A 374 -1.42 11.19 -11.03
C ILE A 374 -1.75 12.66 -11.31
N SER A 375 -2.30 12.99 -12.49
CA SER A 375 -2.69 14.35 -12.85
C SER A 375 -3.84 14.90 -11.98
N ALA A 376 -4.71 14.03 -11.45
CA ALA A 376 -5.80 14.44 -10.57
C ALA A 376 -5.34 14.68 -9.12
N GLN A 377 -4.28 14.02 -8.65
CA GLN A 377 -3.84 14.08 -7.25
C GLN A 377 -3.61 15.50 -6.70
N PRO A 378 -2.94 16.45 -7.41
CA PRO A 378 -2.74 17.80 -6.91
C PRO A 378 -4.05 18.57 -6.67
N ARG A 379 -5.13 18.17 -7.37
CA ARG A 379 -6.45 18.80 -7.27
C ARG A 379 -7.38 18.15 -6.23
N LEU A 380 -7.06 16.96 -5.71
CA LEU A 380 -7.90 16.29 -4.71
C LEU A 380 -8.25 17.14 -3.47
N PRO A 381 -7.36 18.04 -2.96
CA PRO A 381 -7.73 18.94 -1.87
C PRO A 381 -8.93 19.85 -2.19
N GLU A 382 -9.21 20.15 -3.47
CA GLU A 382 -10.38 20.94 -3.90
C GLU A 382 -11.71 20.28 -3.48
N LEU A 383 -11.75 18.95 -3.38
CA LEU A 383 -12.92 18.19 -2.91
C LEU A 383 -13.32 18.56 -1.48
N ASN A 384 -12.40 19.05 -0.68
CA ASN A 384 -12.58 19.38 0.72
C ASN A 384 -12.76 20.90 0.97
N ALA A 385 -12.73 21.74 -0.08
CA ALA A 385 -12.76 23.19 0.05
C ALA A 385 -14.13 23.71 0.50
N SER A 386 -15.22 22.98 0.26
CA SER A 386 -16.58 23.42 0.58
C SER A 386 -17.52 22.26 0.90
N GLY A 387 -18.71 22.60 1.37
CA GLY A 387 -19.75 21.61 1.71
C GLY A 387 -19.52 20.93 3.07
N ARG A 388 -20.23 19.84 3.30
CA ARG A 388 -20.23 19.07 4.56
C ARG A 388 -19.68 17.65 4.41
N ILE A 389 -19.38 17.25 3.18
CA ILE A 389 -18.75 15.96 2.87
C ILE A 389 -17.26 16.20 2.65
N ARG A 390 -16.43 15.42 3.31
CA ARG A 390 -14.96 15.45 3.22
C ARG A 390 -14.45 14.11 2.74
N PHE A 391 -13.32 14.12 2.06
CA PHE A 391 -12.70 12.93 1.47
C PHE A 391 -11.28 12.76 1.98
N CYS A 392 -10.92 11.55 2.34
CA CYS A 392 -9.54 11.16 2.64
C CYS A 392 -9.29 9.71 2.24
N GLY A 393 -8.03 9.35 2.01
CA GLY A 393 -7.64 8.00 1.62
C GLY A 393 -6.23 7.99 1.03
N SER A 394 -5.69 6.82 0.82
CA SER A 394 -4.34 6.65 0.30
C SER A 394 -4.17 7.13 -1.16
N TYR A 395 -5.25 7.25 -1.90
CA TYR A 395 -5.27 7.75 -3.29
C TYR A 395 -4.91 9.24 -3.41
N PHE A 396 -4.89 9.99 -2.31
CA PHE A 396 -4.42 11.37 -2.30
C PHE A 396 -2.93 11.52 -2.62
N ARG A 397 -2.15 10.41 -2.50
CA ARG A 397 -0.70 10.36 -2.83
C ARG A 397 -0.35 8.95 -3.37
N ASN A 398 0.69 8.30 -2.83
CA ASN A 398 1.31 7.08 -3.37
C ASN A 398 0.58 5.76 -3.03
N GLY A 399 -0.51 5.79 -2.26
CA GLY A 399 -1.31 4.60 -1.98
C GLY A 399 -0.96 3.87 -0.68
N PHE A 400 -0.09 4.41 0.16
CA PHE A 400 0.39 3.77 1.39
C PHE A 400 -0.31 4.29 2.66
N HIS A 401 -0.01 3.65 3.79
CA HIS A 401 -0.60 4.01 5.10
C HIS A 401 -0.28 5.45 5.50
N GLU A 402 0.94 5.92 5.23
CA GLU A 402 1.33 7.30 5.49
C GLU A 402 0.46 8.29 4.70
N ASP A 403 0.22 8.00 3.43
CA ASP A 403 -0.58 8.86 2.56
C ASP A 403 -2.04 8.94 3.01
N ALA A 404 -2.58 7.79 3.42
CA ALA A 404 -3.93 7.71 3.96
C ALA A 404 -4.06 8.49 5.26
N LEU A 405 -3.09 8.34 6.17
CA LEU A 405 -3.04 9.08 7.43
C LEU A 405 -2.85 10.58 7.19
N TRP A 406 -1.91 10.96 6.32
CA TRP A 406 -1.67 12.37 5.96
C TRP A 406 -2.95 13.03 5.42
N SER A 407 -3.67 12.38 4.50
CA SER A 407 -4.91 12.92 3.95
C SER A 407 -6.01 13.09 5.02
N ALA A 408 -6.10 12.16 5.97
CA ALA A 408 -7.03 12.24 7.09
C ALA A 408 -6.68 13.40 8.03
N LEU A 409 -5.39 13.64 8.30
CA LEU A 409 -4.95 14.75 9.14
C LEU A 409 -5.29 16.12 8.54
N ASN A 410 -5.21 16.27 7.21
CA ASN A 410 -5.66 17.50 6.54
C ASN A 410 -7.16 17.76 6.77
N VAL A 411 -7.99 16.71 6.70
CA VAL A 411 -9.43 16.83 6.99
C VAL A 411 -9.68 17.13 8.48
N VAL A 412 -8.91 16.52 9.37
CA VAL A 412 -8.99 16.79 10.81
C VAL A 412 -8.68 18.24 11.11
N ASP A 413 -7.64 18.82 10.50
CA ASP A 413 -7.26 20.22 10.69
C ASP A 413 -8.33 21.20 10.19
N ASP A 414 -8.98 20.86 9.06
CA ASP A 414 -10.10 21.65 8.53
C ASP A 414 -11.32 21.65 9.49
N LEU A 415 -11.57 20.50 10.12
CA LEU A 415 -12.73 20.32 11.00
C LEU A 415 -12.45 20.61 12.48
N SER A 416 -11.21 20.74 12.91
CA SER A 416 -10.85 21.00 14.30
C SER A 416 -10.61 22.50 14.54
N ASN A 417 -10.90 22.96 15.76
CA ASN A 417 -10.55 24.32 16.21
C ASN A 417 -9.12 24.39 16.78
N ARG A 418 -8.32 23.32 16.60
CA ARG A 418 -6.97 23.22 17.13
C ARG A 418 -5.97 23.95 16.25
N LYS A 419 -4.84 24.30 16.84
CA LYS A 419 -3.62 24.62 16.09
C LYS A 419 -3.32 23.46 15.17
N LYS A 420 -3.10 23.73 13.86
CA LYS A 420 -2.78 22.69 12.85
C LYS A 420 -1.78 21.68 13.41
N LEU A 421 -2.10 20.41 13.24
CA LEU A 421 -1.14 19.36 13.58
C LEU A 421 0.09 19.54 12.67
N PRO A 422 1.31 19.44 13.20
CA PRO A 422 2.49 19.50 12.33
C PRO A 422 2.40 18.33 11.32
N HIS A 423 2.11 18.67 10.07
CA HIS A 423 2.17 17.71 8.98
C HIS A 423 3.58 17.72 8.43
N GLU A 424 4.31 16.65 8.66
CA GLU A 424 5.55 16.45 7.93
C GLU A 424 5.22 16.02 6.51
N LEU A 425 5.53 16.88 5.54
CA LEU A 425 5.49 16.53 4.13
C LEU A 425 6.69 15.62 3.86
N VAL A 426 6.42 14.34 3.63
CA VAL A 426 7.40 13.51 2.94
C VAL A 426 7.46 14.05 1.51
N PRO A 427 8.62 14.42 0.97
CA PRO A 427 8.74 14.88 -0.41
C PRO A 427 8.10 13.86 -1.36
N VAL A 428 7.25 14.33 -2.25
CA VAL A 428 6.58 13.48 -3.27
C VAL A 428 7.51 13.31 -4.44
#